data_1e5811cb2671583722eddf27cb8c8789
#
_entry.id   1e5811cb2671583722eddf27cb8c8789
#
_cell.length_a   1.000
_cell.length_b   1.000
_cell.length_c   1.000
_cell.angle_alpha   90.00
_cell.angle_beta   90.00
_cell.angle_gamma   90.00
#
_symmetry.space_group_name_H-M   'P 1'
#
loop_
_entity.id
_entity.type
_entity.pdbx_description
1 polymer ?
#
loop_
_entity_poly.entity_id
_entity_poly.type
_entity_poly.pdbx_seq_one_letter_code
_entity_poly.pdbx_strand_id
1 'polypeptide(L)'
;MTQKEFIEVLDEKGYSYEIEGDKIVVTVLGSVFLNDLTSLPSGVEFRGGYHVHLGSLTSLPPGVVFNNKGDVYLESLTSIHPDVEFNNTGYVEKYMGFVKGHVYLKRLTSIPPGVKFKNGGGVELDALIGEWISGWEGNIEGINNKRLLNLMISKGIFER
;
A
#
# COMPACT_ATOMS: atom_id res chain seq x y z
N MET A 1 2.81 -9.79 14.81
CA MET A 1 2.24 -10.99 14.15
C MET A 1 3.35 -11.79 13.50
N THR A 2 3.38 -13.09 13.72
CA THR A 2 4.28 -14.02 13.06
C THR A 2 3.71 -14.45 11.69
N GLN A 3 4.55 -15.04 10.83
CA GLN A 3 4.08 -15.60 9.56
C GLN A 3 3.05 -16.72 9.78
N LYS A 4 3.25 -17.55 10.80
CA LYS A 4 2.32 -18.63 11.13
C LYS A 4 0.94 -18.10 11.53
N GLU A 5 0.89 -17.10 12.39
CA GLU A 5 -0.39 -16.46 12.78
C GLU A 5 -1.09 -15.82 11.59
N PHE A 6 -0.34 -15.23 10.66
CA PHE A 6 -0.93 -14.65 9.46
C PHE A 6 -1.49 -15.70 8.50
N ILE A 7 -0.79 -16.83 8.33
CA ILE A 7 -1.28 -17.98 7.55
C ILE A 7 -2.59 -18.52 8.15
N GLU A 8 -2.66 -18.67 9.47
CA GLU A 8 -3.89 -19.11 10.16
C GLU A 8 -5.07 -18.16 9.88
N VAL A 9 -4.82 -16.83 9.83
CA VAL A 9 -5.85 -15.85 9.44
C VAL A 9 -6.26 -16.00 7.97
N LEU A 10 -5.32 -16.23 7.06
CA LEU A 10 -5.62 -16.43 5.65
C LEU A 10 -6.46 -17.69 5.43
N ASP A 11 -6.11 -18.79 6.10
CA ASP A 11 -6.85 -20.06 6.07
C ASP A 11 -8.27 -19.90 6.63
N GLU A 12 -8.43 -19.25 7.78
CA GLU A 12 -9.73 -18.97 8.40
C GLU A 12 -10.64 -18.14 7.50
N LYS A 13 -10.09 -17.15 6.82
CA LYS A 13 -10.83 -16.28 5.89
C LYS A 13 -10.97 -16.86 4.49
N GLY A 14 -10.35 -18.02 4.21
CA GLY A 14 -10.42 -18.71 2.91
C GLY A 14 -9.65 -17.99 1.80
N TYR A 15 -8.60 -17.24 2.13
CA TYR A 15 -7.75 -16.62 1.13
C TYR A 15 -6.66 -17.56 0.65
N SER A 16 -6.46 -17.60 -0.67
CA SER A 16 -5.37 -18.36 -1.29
C SER A 16 -4.04 -17.64 -1.11
N TYR A 17 -2.99 -18.39 -0.86
CA TYR A 17 -1.62 -17.86 -0.75
C TYR A 17 -0.59 -18.91 -1.23
N GLU A 18 0.60 -18.43 -1.53
CA GLU A 18 1.78 -19.22 -1.86
C GLU A 18 2.94 -18.81 -0.97
N ILE A 19 3.86 -19.73 -0.71
CA ILE A 19 5.11 -19.44 0.01
C ILE A 19 6.24 -19.41 -1.00
N GLU A 20 6.84 -18.24 -1.19
CA GLU A 20 7.97 -18.01 -2.08
C GLU A 20 9.22 -17.63 -1.25
N GLY A 21 10.02 -18.63 -0.87
CA GLY A 21 11.14 -18.42 0.06
C GLY A 21 10.64 -17.96 1.43
N ASP A 22 11.05 -16.78 1.85
CA ASP A 22 10.63 -16.16 3.11
C ASP A 22 9.37 -15.28 2.97
N LYS A 23 8.76 -15.25 1.77
CA LYS A 23 7.58 -14.42 1.49
C LYS A 23 6.29 -15.22 1.55
N ILE A 24 5.24 -14.57 2.04
CA ILE A 24 3.85 -15.04 1.90
C ILE A 24 3.21 -14.20 0.80
N VAL A 25 2.84 -14.84 -0.30
CA VAL A 25 2.19 -14.20 -1.44
C VAL A 25 0.70 -14.50 -1.40
N VAL A 26 -0.10 -13.51 -1.07
CA VAL A 26 -1.57 -13.62 -1.04
C VAL A 26 -2.08 -13.49 -2.47
N THR A 27 -2.66 -14.58 -3.01
CA THR A 27 -3.12 -14.69 -4.41
C THR A 27 -4.62 -14.82 -4.46
N VAL A 28 -5.35 -13.73 -4.56
CA VAL A 28 -6.81 -13.75 -4.61
C VAL A 28 -7.33 -13.21 -5.94
N LEU A 29 -8.51 -13.68 -6.37
CA LEU A 29 -9.18 -13.16 -7.56
C LEU A 29 -10.06 -11.94 -7.26
N GLY A 30 -10.49 -11.78 -6.03
CA GLY A 30 -11.34 -10.69 -5.54
C GLY A 30 -10.58 -9.65 -4.71
N SER A 31 -11.32 -8.94 -3.86
CA SER A 31 -10.73 -8.03 -2.88
C SER A 31 -10.36 -8.75 -1.59
N VAL A 32 -9.32 -8.26 -0.92
CA VAL A 32 -8.84 -8.77 0.36
C VAL A 32 -9.36 -7.86 1.48
N PHE A 33 -10.05 -8.42 2.46
CA PHE A 33 -10.59 -7.71 3.62
C PHE A 33 -9.94 -8.22 4.90
N LEU A 34 -8.95 -7.50 5.38
CA LEU A 34 -8.18 -7.81 6.59
C LEU A 34 -8.18 -6.62 7.56
N ASN A 35 -9.33 -5.93 7.65
CA ASN A 35 -9.48 -4.72 8.48
C ASN A 35 -9.34 -4.99 9.99
N ASP A 36 -9.44 -6.24 10.43
CA ASP A 36 -9.28 -6.65 11.82
C ASP A 36 -7.80 -6.72 12.23
N LEU A 37 -6.87 -6.76 11.26
CA LEU A 37 -5.45 -6.87 11.54
C LEU A 37 -4.84 -5.52 11.90
N THR A 38 -4.10 -5.50 12.98
CA THR A 38 -3.33 -4.34 13.45
C THR A 38 -1.84 -4.42 13.12
N SER A 39 -1.36 -5.58 12.66
CA SER A 39 0.03 -5.83 12.24
C SER A 39 0.10 -6.88 11.14
N LEU A 40 1.17 -6.86 10.35
CA LEU A 40 1.54 -7.90 9.37
C LEU A 40 2.91 -8.47 9.70
N PRO A 41 3.23 -9.71 9.29
CA PRO A 41 4.62 -10.17 9.28
C PRO A 41 5.40 -9.52 8.14
N SER A 42 6.73 -9.55 8.22
CA SER A 42 7.61 -9.12 7.12
C SER A 42 7.44 -10.01 5.89
N GLY A 43 7.68 -9.43 4.69
CA GLY A 43 7.69 -10.19 3.44
C GLY A 43 6.32 -10.64 2.94
N VAL A 44 5.27 -9.88 3.21
CA VAL A 44 3.93 -10.15 2.64
C VAL A 44 3.79 -9.44 1.29
N GLU A 45 3.39 -10.18 0.27
CA GLU A 45 3.01 -9.64 -1.03
C GLU A 45 1.53 -9.89 -1.30
N PHE A 46 0.79 -8.86 -1.67
CA PHE A 46 -0.57 -8.96 -2.18
C PHE A 46 -0.53 -8.94 -3.71
N ARG A 47 -0.79 -10.08 -4.35
CA ARG A 47 -0.63 -10.27 -5.80
C ARG A 47 -1.97 -10.55 -6.48
N GLY A 48 -2.26 -9.83 -7.54
CA GLY A 48 -3.51 -9.97 -8.28
C GLY A 48 -4.70 -9.37 -7.53
N GLY A 49 -5.91 -9.86 -7.80
CA GLY A 49 -7.13 -9.38 -7.16
C GLY A 49 -7.45 -7.91 -7.43
N TYR A 50 -8.35 -7.35 -6.62
CA TYR A 50 -8.78 -5.97 -6.76
C TYR A 50 -8.25 -5.11 -5.60
N HIS A 51 -9.10 -4.79 -4.64
CA HIS A 51 -8.75 -3.91 -3.51
C HIS A 51 -8.14 -4.68 -2.34
N VAL A 52 -7.26 -4.02 -1.59
CA VAL A 52 -6.69 -4.54 -0.35
C VAL A 52 -7.11 -3.60 0.79
N HIS A 53 -7.88 -4.13 1.74
CA HIS A 53 -8.40 -3.41 2.89
C HIS A 53 -7.66 -3.84 4.17
N LEU A 54 -6.87 -2.92 4.71
CA LEU A 54 -6.06 -3.07 5.92
C LEU A 54 -6.25 -1.84 6.84
N GLY A 55 -7.49 -1.38 6.97
CA GLY A 55 -7.84 -0.10 7.60
C GLY A 55 -7.40 0.05 9.05
N SER A 56 -7.22 -1.05 9.81
CA SER A 56 -6.77 -1.01 11.21
C SER A 56 -5.26 -1.19 11.37
N LEU A 57 -4.53 -1.42 10.28
CA LEU A 57 -3.08 -1.60 10.34
C LEU A 57 -2.38 -0.30 10.72
N THR A 58 -1.50 -0.34 11.71
CA THR A 58 -0.81 0.86 12.21
C THR A 58 0.61 1.02 11.69
N SER A 59 1.23 -0.07 11.22
CA SER A 59 2.58 -0.06 10.65
C SER A 59 2.73 -1.09 9.53
N LEU A 60 3.55 -0.78 8.53
CA LEU A 60 3.98 -1.71 7.49
C LEU A 60 5.42 -2.16 7.77
N PRO A 61 5.64 -3.47 7.99
CA PRO A 61 6.97 -4.03 8.21
C PRO A 61 7.79 -4.14 6.91
N PRO A 62 9.08 -4.53 6.99
CA PRO A 62 9.94 -4.68 5.83
C PRO A 62 9.39 -5.67 4.80
N GLY A 63 9.63 -5.38 3.52
CA GLY A 63 9.36 -6.28 2.40
C GLY A 63 7.89 -6.49 2.06
N VAL A 64 7.00 -5.61 2.55
CA VAL A 64 5.58 -5.63 2.12
C VAL A 64 5.46 -5.01 0.74
N VAL A 65 4.76 -5.73 -0.17
CA VAL A 65 4.57 -5.33 -1.56
C VAL A 65 3.10 -5.42 -1.94
N PHE A 66 2.57 -4.37 -2.53
CA PHE A 66 1.21 -4.34 -3.07
C PHE A 66 1.26 -4.42 -4.60
N ASN A 67 1.07 -5.62 -5.14
CA ASN A 67 0.98 -5.93 -6.58
C ASN A 67 -0.46 -6.24 -7.02
N ASN A 68 -1.44 -5.74 -6.29
CA ASN A 68 -2.85 -5.87 -6.64
C ASN A 68 -3.25 -4.88 -7.77
N LYS A 69 -4.47 -5.01 -8.28
CA LYS A 69 -4.96 -4.16 -9.37
C LYS A 69 -5.72 -2.93 -8.88
N GLY A 70 -6.43 -3.05 -7.77
CA GLY A 70 -7.27 -1.97 -7.24
C GLY A 70 -6.57 -1.12 -6.17
N ASP A 71 -7.38 -0.45 -5.39
CA ASP A 71 -6.91 0.45 -4.34
C ASP A 71 -6.35 -0.29 -3.12
N VAL A 72 -5.52 0.40 -2.36
CA VAL A 72 -4.97 -0.05 -1.08
C VAL A 72 -5.44 0.91 0.02
N TYR A 73 -6.17 0.38 1.00
CA TYR A 73 -6.75 1.12 2.10
C TYR A 73 -5.97 0.88 3.40
N LEU A 74 -5.30 1.93 3.88
CA LEU A 74 -4.39 1.93 5.04
C LEU A 74 -4.67 3.16 5.93
N GLU A 75 -5.94 3.41 6.25
CA GLU A 75 -6.38 4.65 6.88
C GLU A 75 -5.81 4.89 8.28
N SER A 76 -5.45 3.82 9.01
CA SER A 76 -4.88 3.92 10.36
C SER A 76 -3.35 3.90 10.39
N LEU A 77 -2.70 3.77 9.23
CA LEU A 77 -1.25 3.63 9.15
C LEU A 77 -0.54 4.90 9.62
N THR A 78 0.39 4.75 10.57
CA THR A 78 1.19 5.85 11.12
C THR A 78 2.68 5.72 10.81
N SER A 79 3.13 4.52 10.43
CA SER A 79 4.53 4.26 10.06
C SER A 79 4.63 3.25 8.91
N ILE A 80 5.70 3.39 8.13
CA ILE A 80 5.96 2.58 6.94
C ILE A 80 7.46 2.29 6.85
N HIS A 81 7.82 1.05 6.55
CA HIS A 81 9.23 0.70 6.36
C HIS A 81 9.74 1.16 4.98
N PRO A 82 11.00 1.60 4.84
CA PRO A 82 11.57 2.07 3.57
C PRO A 82 11.48 1.09 2.39
N ASP A 83 11.45 -0.21 2.63
CA ASP A 83 11.40 -1.24 1.57
C ASP A 83 9.99 -1.52 1.05
N VAL A 84 8.97 -0.84 1.53
CA VAL A 84 7.59 -1.07 1.10
C VAL A 84 7.39 -0.55 -0.32
N GLU A 85 6.70 -1.34 -1.14
CA GLU A 85 6.40 -1.00 -2.53
C GLU A 85 4.90 -1.04 -2.82
N PHE A 86 4.40 -0.01 -3.46
CA PHE A 86 3.03 0.09 -3.98
C PHE A 86 3.07 0.03 -5.50
N ASN A 87 2.68 -1.12 -6.08
CA ASN A 87 2.68 -1.39 -7.52
C ASN A 87 1.26 -1.66 -8.05
N ASN A 88 0.24 -1.20 -7.35
CA ASN A 88 -1.15 -1.42 -7.70
C ASN A 88 -1.57 -0.60 -8.95
N THR A 89 -1.73 -1.27 -10.08
CA THR A 89 -1.76 -0.67 -11.42
C THR A 89 -3.11 -0.14 -11.90
N GLY A 90 -4.19 -0.46 -11.22
CA GLY A 90 -5.54 -0.21 -11.70
C GLY A 90 -6.09 -1.35 -12.57
N TYR A 91 -7.38 -1.28 -12.91
CA TYR A 91 -8.06 -2.24 -13.76
C TYR A 91 -9.27 -1.60 -14.45
N VAL A 92 -9.79 -2.27 -15.49
CA VAL A 92 -11.00 -1.82 -16.17
C VAL A 92 -12.20 -2.59 -15.63
N GLU A 93 -13.16 -1.87 -15.09
CA GLU A 93 -14.42 -2.44 -14.67
C GLU A 93 -15.51 -2.21 -15.71
N LYS A 94 -16.30 -3.26 -15.99
CA LYS A 94 -17.27 -3.26 -17.09
C LYS A 94 -18.29 -2.11 -17.03
N TYR A 95 -18.66 -1.69 -15.82
CA TYR A 95 -19.74 -0.69 -15.62
C TYR A 95 -19.24 0.66 -15.09
N MET A 96 -18.06 0.71 -14.49
CA MET A 96 -17.49 1.95 -13.91
C MET A 96 -16.29 2.50 -14.70
N GLY A 97 -15.84 1.77 -15.71
CA GLY A 97 -14.67 2.16 -16.48
C GLY A 97 -13.35 1.83 -15.81
N PHE A 98 -12.33 2.67 -16.00
CA PHE A 98 -11.00 2.44 -15.47
C PHE A 98 -10.92 2.81 -13.98
N VAL A 99 -10.64 1.83 -13.13
CA VAL A 99 -10.32 2.03 -11.69
C VAL A 99 -8.81 2.17 -11.57
N LYS A 100 -8.37 3.35 -11.13
CA LYS A 100 -6.95 3.62 -10.88
C LYS A 100 -6.57 3.04 -9.53
N GLY A 101 -5.43 2.39 -9.41
CA GLY A 101 -4.94 1.86 -8.14
C GLY A 101 -4.50 2.98 -7.20
N HIS A 102 -5.39 3.49 -6.36
CA HIS A 102 -5.08 4.51 -5.36
C HIS A 102 -4.51 3.90 -4.07
N VAL A 103 -3.76 4.69 -3.31
CA VAL A 103 -3.25 4.33 -1.98
C VAL A 103 -3.75 5.35 -0.96
N TYR A 104 -4.47 4.89 0.06
CA TYR A 104 -5.05 5.73 1.11
C TYR A 104 -4.24 5.64 2.39
N LEU A 105 -3.51 6.72 2.73
CA LEU A 105 -2.59 6.84 3.86
C LEU A 105 -2.98 8.02 4.76
N LYS A 106 -4.23 8.05 5.21
CA LYS A 106 -4.85 9.24 5.84
C LYS A 106 -4.16 9.72 7.12
N ARG A 107 -3.52 8.82 7.88
CA ARG A 107 -2.89 9.13 9.16
C ARG A 107 -1.37 9.14 9.13
N LEU A 108 -0.77 8.83 7.99
CA LEU A 108 0.68 8.83 7.85
C LEU A 108 1.23 10.25 7.92
N THR A 109 2.20 10.50 8.80
CA THR A 109 2.79 11.82 9.04
C THR A 109 4.14 12.03 8.38
N SER A 110 4.79 10.96 7.91
CA SER A 110 6.03 11.02 7.14
C SER A 110 6.17 9.79 6.24
N ILE A 111 6.87 9.95 5.12
CA ILE A 111 7.23 8.84 4.23
C ILE A 111 8.76 8.74 4.23
N PRO A 112 9.35 7.66 4.76
CA PRO A 112 10.79 7.50 4.77
C PRO A 112 11.35 7.33 3.35
N PRO A 113 12.60 7.73 3.10
CA PRO A 113 13.27 7.47 1.84
C PRO A 113 13.33 5.97 1.55
N GLY A 114 13.08 5.60 0.29
CA GLY A 114 13.10 4.18 -0.15
C GLY A 114 11.72 3.58 -0.42
N VAL A 115 10.65 4.10 0.17
CA VAL A 115 9.27 3.68 -0.19
C VAL A 115 9.02 3.97 -1.66
N LYS A 116 8.52 2.98 -2.39
CA LYS A 116 8.26 3.10 -3.83
C LYS A 116 6.77 3.14 -4.10
N PHE A 117 6.33 4.17 -4.79
CA PHE A 117 4.98 4.31 -5.30
C PHE A 117 5.00 4.24 -6.84
N LYS A 118 4.60 3.11 -7.37
CA LYS A 118 4.43 2.85 -8.82
C LYS A 118 2.97 2.53 -9.13
N ASN A 119 2.09 3.00 -8.27
CA ASN A 119 0.66 2.78 -8.41
C ASN A 119 0.07 3.61 -9.56
N GLY A 120 -1.01 3.11 -10.17
CA GLY A 120 -1.67 3.77 -11.31
C GLY A 120 -2.56 4.94 -10.94
N GLY A 121 -2.85 5.13 -9.65
CA GLY A 121 -3.69 6.20 -9.10
C GLY A 121 -2.92 7.21 -8.28
N GLY A 122 -3.64 7.98 -7.47
CA GLY A 122 -3.07 8.93 -6.52
C GLY A 122 -2.70 8.29 -5.18
N VAL A 123 -1.95 9.02 -4.38
CA VAL A 123 -1.70 8.71 -2.97
C VAL A 123 -2.40 9.78 -2.13
N GLU A 124 -3.31 9.36 -1.24
CA GLU A 124 -4.04 10.26 -0.35
C GLU A 124 -3.35 10.35 1.01
N LEU A 125 -2.99 11.56 1.41
CA LEU A 125 -2.21 11.88 2.62
C LEU A 125 -2.92 12.97 3.45
N ASP A 126 -4.15 12.72 3.88
CA ASP A 126 -5.02 13.73 4.53
C ASP A 126 -4.40 14.40 5.76
N ALA A 127 -3.70 13.62 6.59
CA ALA A 127 -3.09 14.15 7.81
C ALA A 127 -2.03 15.22 7.57
N LEU A 128 -1.52 15.32 6.35
CA LEU A 128 -0.39 16.18 6.01
C LEU A 128 -0.75 17.36 5.13
N ILE A 129 -1.58 17.18 4.13
CA ILE A 129 -1.85 18.20 3.11
C ILE A 129 -3.33 18.33 2.72
N GLY A 130 -4.20 17.42 3.13
CA GLY A 130 -5.63 17.43 2.78
C GLY A 130 -5.91 17.35 1.28
N GLU A 131 -4.92 17.00 0.48
CA GLU A 131 -4.98 17.01 -0.98
C GLU A 131 -4.56 15.67 -1.57
N TRP A 132 -5.18 15.33 -2.70
CA TRP A 132 -4.80 14.20 -3.52
C TRP A 132 -3.51 14.50 -4.29
N ILE A 133 -2.54 13.63 -4.16
CA ILE A 133 -1.37 13.62 -5.05
C ILE A 133 -1.66 12.64 -6.18
N SER A 134 -2.18 13.15 -7.29
CA SER A 134 -2.48 12.36 -8.48
C SER A 134 -1.32 12.31 -9.46
N GLY A 135 -1.15 11.20 -10.16
CA GLY A 135 -0.15 11.04 -11.21
C GLY A 135 1.28 10.85 -10.71
N TRP A 136 1.45 10.44 -9.46
CA TRP A 136 2.75 10.09 -8.94
C TRP A 136 3.11 8.64 -9.33
N GLU A 137 4.00 8.53 -10.27
CA GLU A 137 4.60 7.27 -10.70
C GLU A 137 6.08 7.24 -10.28
N GLY A 138 6.49 6.22 -9.57
CA GLY A 138 7.87 6.00 -9.24
C GLY A 138 8.18 5.99 -7.74
N ASN A 139 9.44 5.90 -7.43
CA ASN A 139 9.97 6.08 -6.07
C ASN A 139 10.05 7.58 -5.73
N ILE A 140 10.39 7.90 -4.50
CA ILE A 140 10.58 9.29 -4.04
C ILE A 140 11.57 10.06 -4.93
N GLU A 141 12.57 9.38 -5.48
CA GLU A 141 13.55 9.94 -6.43
C GLU A 141 12.95 10.28 -7.80
N GLY A 142 11.83 9.64 -8.16
CA GLY A 142 11.12 9.83 -9.42
C GLY A 142 10.09 10.96 -9.43
N ILE A 143 9.96 11.75 -8.38
CA ILE A 143 9.06 12.91 -8.38
C ILE A 143 9.60 13.99 -9.31
N ASN A 144 9.09 14.01 -10.54
CA ASN A 144 9.50 14.99 -11.55
C ASN A 144 8.98 16.42 -11.27
N ASN A 145 8.06 16.59 -10.33
CA ASN A 145 7.57 17.89 -9.94
C ASN A 145 8.37 18.45 -8.76
N LYS A 146 9.43 19.18 -9.07
CA LYS A 146 10.33 19.80 -8.09
C LYS A 146 9.59 20.70 -7.08
N ARG A 147 8.49 21.33 -7.50
CA ARG A 147 7.68 22.19 -6.64
C ARG A 147 6.90 21.39 -5.61
N LEU A 148 6.30 20.26 -6.03
CA LEU A 148 5.60 19.32 -5.15
C LEU A 148 6.57 18.67 -4.19
N LEU A 149 7.73 18.21 -4.68
CA LEU A 149 8.78 17.62 -3.84
C LEU A 149 9.25 18.61 -2.76
N ASN A 150 9.52 19.87 -3.13
CA ASN A 150 9.92 20.90 -2.17
C ASN A 150 8.82 21.21 -1.16
N LEU A 151 7.55 21.22 -1.58
CA LEU A 151 6.41 21.39 -0.68
C LEU A 151 6.35 20.24 0.33
N MET A 152 6.49 19.00 -0.14
CA MET A 152 6.47 17.79 0.68
C MET A 152 7.63 17.77 1.67
N ILE A 153 8.83 18.15 1.25
CA ILE A 153 10.00 18.33 2.12
C ILE A 153 9.75 19.43 3.16
N SER A 154 9.21 20.59 2.76
CA SER A 154 8.94 21.70 3.66
C SER A 154 7.87 21.41 4.71
N LYS A 155 6.99 20.43 4.42
CA LYS A 155 5.95 19.92 5.33
C LYS A 155 6.43 18.74 6.18
N GLY A 156 7.69 18.32 6.04
CA GLY A 156 8.22 17.15 6.75
C GLY A 156 7.66 15.81 6.30
N ILE A 157 7.08 15.75 5.09
CA ILE A 157 6.49 14.54 4.51
C ILE A 157 7.59 13.58 4.05
N PHE A 158 8.72 14.14 3.56
CA PHE A 158 9.92 13.39 3.25
C PHE A 158 11.04 13.78 4.21
N GLU A 159 11.65 12.77 4.78
CA GLU A 159 12.94 12.89 5.42
C GLU A 159 14.03 12.85 4.34
N ARG A 160 14.98 13.78 4.44
CA ARG A 160 16.15 13.78 3.56
C ARG A 160 17.15 12.72 3.97
#